data_8d5b29fbb7b1ba6a6ca7a5d2ab9170fe
#
_entry.id   8d5b29fbb7b1ba6a6ca7a5d2ab9170fe
#
_cell.length_a   1.000
_cell.length_b   1.000
_cell.length_c   1.000
_cell.angle_alpha   90.00
_cell.angle_beta   90.00
_cell.angle_gamma   90.00
#
_symmetry.space_group_name_H-M   'P 1'
#
loop_
_entity.id
_entity.type
_entity.pdbx_description
1 polymer ?
#
loop_
_entity_poly.entity_id
_entity_poly.type
_entity_poly.pdbx_seq_one_letter_code
_entity_poly.pdbx_strand_id
1 'polypeptide(L)'
;MNSPDTLRIRSEEQXARLPALLARAEHLAGAVLLGAHGRRRAGVGDDFWQYRPAQAGDXRRSXDHRRSAMGDXEFVREREWQIAQSVMLWVDQGASMRFASTAALEQKGDRARLIGLALAILLQRGGXRVGLTGSALPPRSGRPQILRLAEALCQDDAADYAPPEHRAMIPHARAVFISDFMGDLAGVTTALTKAADRGVRGVLYHVLDPSEEAFPFTGRTIFESVGGTLRHETLKANDLKDRYLERLAARKAELRQLCALTGWQYGLHHTDSTAQSALLWLYAALDTRSGGAA
;
A
#
# COMPACT_ATOMS: atom_id res chain seq x y z
N MET A 1 -4.87 -6.15 33.02
CA MET A 1 -4.81 -4.79 33.61
C MET A 1 -3.50 -4.14 33.15
N ASN A 2 -3.59 -3.11 32.31
CA ASN A 2 -2.40 -2.34 31.91
C ASN A 2 -2.08 -1.33 32.99
N SER A 3 -0.91 -1.44 33.60
CA SER A 3 -0.49 -0.46 34.62
C SER A 3 -0.22 0.89 33.94
N PRO A 4 -0.36 2.01 34.68
CA PRO A 4 -0.05 3.34 34.11
C PRO A 4 1.36 3.44 33.52
N ASP A 5 2.32 2.73 34.10
CA ASP A 5 3.70 2.69 33.63
C ASP A 5 3.82 1.98 32.26
N THR A 6 3.05 0.91 32.06
CA THR A 6 3.03 0.19 30.77
C THR A 6 2.45 1.06 29.65
N LEU A 7 1.39 1.83 29.98
CA LEU A 7 0.79 2.76 29.02
C LEU A 7 1.75 3.91 28.67
N ARG A 8 2.47 4.41 29.67
CA ARG A 8 3.46 5.47 29.51
C ARG A 8 4.62 5.00 28.60
N ILE A 9 5.18 3.82 28.87
CA ILE A 9 6.28 3.24 28.09
C ILE A 9 5.83 3.06 26.62
N ARG A 10 4.63 2.53 26.40
CA ARG A 10 4.08 2.36 25.05
C ARG A 10 3.91 3.69 24.32
N SER A 11 3.43 4.73 25.02
CA SER A 11 3.26 6.04 24.41
C SER A 11 4.61 6.69 24.08
N GLU A 12 5.62 6.50 24.91
CA GLU A 12 6.99 6.98 24.67
C GLU A 12 7.63 6.24 23.49
N GLU A 13 7.41 4.94 23.37
CA GLU A 13 7.87 4.12 22.24
C GLU A 13 7.20 4.55 20.95
N GLN A 14 5.91 4.80 20.96
CA GLN A 14 5.20 5.31 19.80
C GLN A 14 5.69 6.68 19.34
N UNK A 15 5.98 7.31 20.19
CA UNK A 15 6.44 8.50 19.96
C UNK A 15 7.71 8.56 19.36
N ALA A 16 8.46 7.75 19.73
CA ALA A 16 9.78 7.66 19.14
C ALA A 16 9.75 7.03 17.72
N ARG A 17 8.81 6.15 17.46
CA ARG A 17 8.66 5.47 16.17
C ARG A 17 8.30 6.41 15.04
N LEU A 18 7.46 7.40 15.28
CA LEU A 18 6.95 8.30 14.25
C LEU A 18 8.07 9.12 13.57
N PRO A 19 8.95 9.83 14.29
CA PRO A 19 10.04 10.57 13.65
C PRO A 19 10.99 9.65 12.89
N ALA A 20 11.30 8.48 13.44
CA ALA A 20 12.20 7.52 12.80
C ALA A 20 11.60 6.98 11.49
N LEU A 21 10.33 6.59 11.50
CA LEU A 21 9.62 6.11 10.31
C LEU A 21 9.56 7.20 9.24
N LEU A 22 9.21 8.43 9.64
CA LEU A 22 9.09 9.57 8.72
C LEU A 22 10.45 9.88 8.06
N ALA A 23 11.52 9.97 8.85
CA ALA A 23 12.86 10.25 8.33
C ALA A 23 13.34 9.16 7.35
N ARG A 24 13.13 7.89 7.71
CA ARG A 24 13.48 6.75 6.83
C ARG A 24 12.67 6.77 5.53
N ALA A 25 11.38 7.06 5.62
CA ALA A 25 10.50 7.10 4.45
C ALA A 25 10.86 8.28 3.53
N GLU A 26 11.16 9.45 4.09
CA GLU A 26 11.63 10.62 3.32
C GLU A 26 12.94 10.35 2.61
N HIS A 27 13.90 9.72 3.30
CA HIS A 27 15.19 9.32 2.73
C HIS A 27 14.99 8.33 1.58
N LEU A 28 14.17 7.29 1.80
CA LEU A 28 13.89 6.24 0.81
C LEU A 28 13.22 6.83 -0.44
N ALA A 29 12.21 7.68 -0.27
CA ALA A 29 11.54 8.36 -1.38
C ALA A 29 12.50 9.27 -2.16
N GLY A 30 13.40 9.96 -1.46
CA GLY A 30 14.44 10.79 -2.06
C GLY A 30 15.43 9.98 -2.89
N ALA A 31 15.86 8.85 -2.39
CA ALA A 31 16.80 7.95 -3.09
C ALA A 31 16.21 7.42 -4.40
N VAL A 32 14.93 7.07 -4.38
CA VAL A 32 14.21 6.60 -5.60
C VAL A 32 14.07 7.72 -6.62
N LEU A 33 13.73 8.93 -6.18
CA LEU A 33 13.63 10.09 -7.07
C LEU A 33 14.96 10.40 -7.77
N LEU A 34 16.06 10.43 -7.02
CA LEU A 34 17.39 10.68 -7.56
C LEU A 34 17.79 9.60 -8.58
N GLY A 35 17.48 8.34 -8.30
CA GLY A 35 17.73 7.24 -9.22
C GLY A 35 16.86 7.29 -10.49
N ALA A 36 15.63 7.81 -10.38
CA ALA A 36 14.71 7.95 -11.49
C ALA A 36 15.08 9.13 -12.40
N HIS A 37 15.63 10.21 -11.83
CA HIS A 37 16.03 11.39 -12.62
C HIS A 37 17.19 11.12 -13.58
N GLY A 38 18.01 10.11 -13.32
CA GLY A 38 19.04 9.68 -14.27
C GLY A 38 18.48 9.06 -15.55
N ARG A 39 17.19 8.69 -15.58
CA ARG A 39 16.57 8.00 -16.70
C ARG A 39 15.43 8.80 -17.37
N ARG A 40 14.96 9.87 -16.75
CA ARG A 40 13.89 10.72 -17.32
C ARG A 40 14.39 12.16 -17.42
N ARG A 41 14.31 12.73 -18.61
CA ARG A 41 14.44 14.17 -18.80
C ARG A 41 13.37 14.86 -17.95
N ALA A 42 13.79 15.85 -17.18
CA ALA A 42 12.92 16.66 -16.37
C ALA A 42 11.83 17.30 -17.24
N GLY A 43 10.66 16.71 -17.19
CA GLY A 43 9.45 17.42 -17.56
C GLY A 43 9.08 18.29 -16.39
N VAL A 44 9.14 19.59 -16.58
CA VAL A 44 8.66 20.55 -15.60
C VAL A 44 7.22 20.17 -15.26
N GLY A 45 6.95 19.94 -14.00
CA GLY A 45 5.60 19.70 -13.52
C GLY A 45 4.79 20.99 -13.56
N ASP A 46 4.45 21.43 -14.75
CA ASP A 46 3.36 22.38 -14.90
C ASP A 46 2.05 21.62 -14.70
N ASP A 47 1.16 22.19 -13.93
CA ASP A 47 -0.21 21.73 -13.77
C ASP A 47 -0.84 21.61 -15.17
N PHE A 48 -0.72 20.44 -15.78
CA PHE A 48 -1.31 20.20 -17.09
C PHE A 48 -2.81 19.97 -16.89
N TRP A 49 -3.55 21.06 -16.85
CA TRP A 49 -4.99 21.03 -16.97
C TRP A 49 -5.32 20.65 -18.42
N GLN A 50 -5.90 19.51 -18.64
CA GLN A 50 -6.49 19.23 -19.94
C GLN A 50 -7.80 20.01 -20.04
N TYR A 51 -7.76 21.02 -20.87
CA TYR A 51 -8.93 21.77 -21.24
C TYR A 51 -9.53 21.10 -22.49
N ARG A 52 -10.79 20.75 -22.41
CA ARG A 52 -11.53 20.33 -23.59
C ARG A 52 -12.54 21.41 -24.00
N PRO A 53 -12.92 21.48 -25.26
CA PRO A 53 -14.00 22.39 -25.68
C PRO A 53 -15.29 22.05 -24.91
N ALA A 54 -16.04 23.07 -24.53
CA ALA A 54 -17.31 22.91 -23.85
C ALA A 54 -18.33 22.22 -24.77
N GLN A 55 -19.07 21.29 -24.21
CA GLN A 55 -20.11 20.56 -24.91
C GLN A 55 -21.48 20.89 -24.32
N ALA A 56 -22.53 20.70 -25.11
CA ALA A 56 -23.91 20.93 -24.64
C ALA A 56 -24.18 19.98 -23.43
N GLY A 57 -24.44 20.60 -22.28
CA GLY A 57 -24.65 19.87 -21.02
C GLY A 57 -23.63 20.17 -19.92
N ASP A 58 -22.58 20.88 -20.26
CA ASP A 58 -21.59 21.28 -19.23
C ASP A 58 -22.11 22.45 -18.38
N UNK A 59 -21.90 22.40 -17.24
CA UNK A 59 -22.34 23.35 -16.39
C UNK A 59 -21.51 24.58 -16.46
N ARG A 60 -22.14 25.57 -16.30
CA ARG A 60 -21.47 26.90 -16.35
C ARG A 60 -20.41 27.08 -15.26
N ARG A 61 -20.50 26.32 -14.16
CA ARG A 61 -19.53 26.39 -13.07
C ARG A 61 -18.20 25.75 -13.43
N SER A 62 -18.18 24.96 -14.46
CA SER A 62 -16.96 24.29 -14.95
C SER A 62 -16.20 25.06 -16.03
N UNK A 63 -16.62 26.03 -16.56
CA UNK A 63 -16.10 26.71 -17.46
C UNK A 63 -15.03 27.41 -16.91
N ASP A 64 -13.97 27.39 -17.49
CA ASP A 64 -12.83 28.23 -17.20
C ASP A 64 -12.91 29.54 -18.00
N HIS A 65 -13.41 30.53 -17.36
CA HIS A 65 -13.63 31.86 -17.99
C HIS A 65 -12.34 32.60 -18.41
N ARG A 66 -11.23 32.30 -17.74
CA ARG A 66 -9.93 32.91 -18.07
C ARG A 66 -9.36 32.40 -19.39
N ARG A 67 -9.46 31.09 -19.61
CA ARG A 67 -8.94 30.49 -20.85
C ARG A 67 -9.94 30.66 -22.00
N SER A 68 -11.21 30.66 -21.70
CA SER A 68 -12.26 30.94 -22.70
C SER A 68 -12.20 32.37 -23.23
N ALA A 69 -11.68 33.31 -22.43
CA ALA A 69 -11.51 34.71 -22.85
C ALA A 69 -10.33 34.94 -23.79
N MET A 70 -9.47 33.92 -24.00
CA MET A 70 -8.32 34.00 -24.92
C MET A 70 -8.61 33.46 -26.31
N GLY A 71 -9.87 33.04 -26.58
CA GLY A 71 -10.29 32.50 -27.88
C GLY A 71 -11.80 32.25 -27.91
N ASP A 72 -12.35 31.98 -29.08
CA ASP A 72 -13.79 31.77 -29.30
C ASP A 72 -14.37 30.45 -28.78
N UNK A 73 -13.76 29.65 -28.00
CA UNK A 73 -14.18 28.43 -27.54
C UNK A 73 -14.31 28.45 -26.07
N GLU A 74 -15.27 28.07 -25.77
CA GLU A 74 -15.48 27.86 -24.35
C GLU A 74 -14.82 26.58 -23.91
N PHE A 75 -13.98 26.64 -22.86
CA PHE A 75 -13.24 25.51 -22.32
C PHE A 75 -13.76 25.13 -20.93
N VAL A 76 -13.95 23.83 -20.73
CA VAL A 76 -14.39 23.24 -19.46
C VAL A 76 -13.19 22.61 -18.75
N ARG A 77 -13.09 22.87 -17.46
CA ARG A 77 -12.12 22.24 -16.58
C ARG A 77 -12.57 20.81 -16.26
N GLU A 78 -11.86 19.82 -16.72
CA GLU A 78 -12.21 18.44 -16.48
C GLU A 78 -11.84 18.01 -15.05
N ARG A 79 -12.84 17.74 -14.22
CA ARG A 79 -12.67 17.21 -12.86
C ARG A 79 -12.24 15.75 -12.82
N GLU A 80 -12.38 15.04 -13.91
CA GLU A 80 -12.06 13.60 -14.00
C GLU A 80 -10.59 13.32 -13.71
N TRP A 81 -9.70 14.26 -14.01
CA TRP A 81 -8.26 14.09 -13.82
C TRP A 81 -7.86 14.02 -12.33
N GLN A 82 -8.60 14.69 -11.46
CA GLN A 82 -8.31 14.68 -10.01
C GLN A 82 -8.60 13.33 -9.35
N ILE A 83 -9.56 12.60 -9.88
CA ILE A 83 -9.95 11.28 -9.37
C ILE A 83 -8.88 10.24 -9.73
N ALA A 84 -8.37 10.28 -10.97
CA ALA A 84 -7.34 9.36 -11.47
C ALA A 84 -5.98 9.50 -10.75
N GLN A 85 -5.78 10.59 -10.01
CA GLN A 85 -4.54 10.83 -9.24
C GLN A 85 -4.68 10.52 -7.76
N SER A 86 -5.76 9.89 -7.35
CA SER A 86 -5.97 9.50 -5.95
C SER A 86 -5.54 8.06 -5.76
N VAL A 87 -4.75 7.83 -4.71
CA VAL A 87 -4.25 6.51 -4.34
C VAL A 87 -4.68 6.20 -2.90
N MET A 88 -5.33 5.06 -2.71
CA MET A 88 -5.70 4.57 -1.39
C MET A 88 -4.74 3.45 -0.99
N LEU A 89 -4.11 3.60 0.17
CA LEU A 89 -3.24 2.58 0.73
C LEU A 89 -3.97 1.79 1.81
N TRP A 90 -3.69 0.51 1.87
CA TRP A 90 -3.95 -0.33 3.01
C TRP A 90 -2.64 -1.02 3.38
N VAL A 91 -2.19 -0.83 4.61
CA VAL A 91 -1.00 -1.47 5.16
C VAL A 91 -1.46 -2.29 6.35
N ASP A 92 -1.35 -3.59 6.22
CA ASP A 92 -1.77 -4.53 7.26
C ASP A 92 -0.92 -4.34 8.51
N GLN A 93 -1.59 -4.13 9.64
CA GLN A 93 -0.95 -3.94 10.95
C GLN A 93 -1.27 -5.09 11.91
N GLY A 94 -1.83 -6.16 11.37
CA GLY A 94 -2.21 -7.34 12.15
C GLY A 94 -1.03 -8.02 12.82
N ALA A 95 -1.33 -8.92 13.76
CA ALA A 95 -0.31 -9.57 14.58
C ALA A 95 0.65 -10.41 13.75
N SER A 96 0.19 -11.03 12.64
CA SER A 96 1.04 -11.82 11.74
C SER A 96 2.18 -11.00 11.12
N MET A 97 1.95 -9.69 10.96
CA MET A 97 2.95 -8.77 10.39
C MET A 97 4.09 -8.47 11.38
N ARG A 98 3.93 -8.78 12.66
CA ARG A 98 4.96 -8.59 13.70
C ARG A 98 5.91 -9.79 13.75
N PHE A 99 6.41 -10.19 12.61
CA PHE A 99 7.29 -11.36 12.49
C PHE A 99 8.56 -10.99 11.73
N ALA A 100 9.68 -11.45 12.27
CA ALA A 100 10.99 -11.51 11.62
C ALA A 100 11.69 -12.77 12.08
N SER A 101 12.25 -13.54 11.16
CA SER A 101 12.91 -14.81 11.49
C SER A 101 14.23 -14.61 12.22
N THR A 102 14.86 -13.46 12.08
CA THR A 102 16.11 -13.12 12.77
C THR A 102 16.08 -11.65 13.22
N ALA A 103 16.88 -11.32 14.22
CA ALA A 103 17.03 -9.94 14.70
C ALA A 103 17.67 -9.01 13.65
N ALA A 104 18.32 -9.57 12.63
CA ALA A 104 18.95 -8.79 11.56
C ALA A 104 17.93 -8.32 10.50
N LEU A 105 16.74 -8.92 10.47
CA LEU A 105 15.69 -8.57 9.51
C LEU A 105 14.64 -7.66 10.16
N GLU A 106 14.10 -6.75 9.40
CA GLU A 106 12.92 -5.98 9.82
C GLU A 106 11.70 -6.90 9.90
N GLN A 107 10.83 -6.64 10.87
CA GLN A 107 9.50 -7.25 10.86
C GLN A 107 8.75 -6.88 9.59
N LYS A 108 7.92 -7.78 9.09
CA LYS A 108 7.10 -7.55 7.89
C LYS A 108 6.30 -6.26 8.00
N GLY A 109 5.71 -6.00 9.17
CA GLY A 109 4.92 -4.80 9.44
C GLY A 109 5.73 -3.51 9.35
N ASP A 110 6.92 -3.50 9.93
CA ASP A 110 7.81 -2.31 9.86
C ASP A 110 8.24 -2.04 8.42
N ARG A 111 8.59 -3.10 7.69
CA ARG A 111 8.93 -2.99 6.26
C ARG A 111 7.73 -2.47 5.45
N ALA A 112 6.52 -2.99 5.72
CA ALA A 112 5.29 -2.58 5.03
C ALA A 112 4.95 -1.10 5.32
N ARG A 113 5.09 -0.67 6.58
CA ARG A 113 4.89 0.74 6.99
C ARG A 113 5.88 1.67 6.27
N LEU A 114 7.15 1.27 6.25
CA LEU A 114 8.20 2.06 5.59
C LEU A 114 7.92 2.22 4.09
N ILE A 115 7.62 1.12 3.41
CA ILE A 115 7.32 1.12 1.97
C ILE A 115 6.06 1.94 1.70
N GLY A 116 5.00 1.73 2.48
CA GLY A 116 3.72 2.43 2.32
C GLY A 116 3.86 3.95 2.49
N LEU A 117 4.57 4.38 3.54
CA LEU A 117 4.77 5.82 3.78
C LEU A 117 5.70 6.44 2.73
N ALA A 118 6.78 5.76 2.36
CA ALA A 118 7.70 6.23 1.31
C ALA A 118 6.97 6.35 -0.05
N LEU A 119 6.10 5.38 -0.35
CA LEU A 119 5.25 5.42 -1.56
C LEU A 119 4.31 6.64 -1.51
N ALA A 120 3.68 6.91 -0.37
CA ALA A 120 2.82 8.07 -0.19
C ALA A 120 3.58 9.38 -0.46
N ILE A 121 4.78 9.51 0.09
CA ILE A 121 5.65 10.68 -0.10
C ILE A 121 6.01 10.83 -1.60
N LEU A 122 6.43 9.74 -2.23
CA LEU A 122 6.83 9.73 -3.63
C LEU A 122 5.66 10.09 -4.55
N LEU A 123 4.48 9.52 -4.29
CA LEU A 123 3.26 9.82 -5.04
C LEU A 123 2.84 11.28 -4.89
N GLN A 124 2.92 11.83 -3.67
CA GLN A 124 2.59 13.25 -3.44
C GLN A 124 3.55 14.20 -4.14
N ARG A 125 4.83 13.84 -4.22
CA ARG A 125 5.82 14.61 -5.00
C ARG A 125 5.50 14.61 -6.49
N GLY A 126 4.85 13.54 -6.96
CA GLY A 126 4.32 13.44 -8.34
C GLY A 126 2.92 14.01 -8.52
N GLY A 127 2.34 14.67 -7.49
CA GLY A 127 1.00 15.27 -7.54
C GLY A 127 -0.17 14.37 -7.14
N UNK A 128 -0.09 13.20 -6.73
CA UNK A 128 -1.04 12.32 -6.36
C UNK A 128 -1.53 12.64 -5.00
N ARG A 129 -2.64 12.36 -4.85
CA ARG A 129 -3.26 12.45 -3.53
C ARG A 129 -3.26 11.09 -2.89
N VAL A 130 -2.93 10.99 -1.61
CA VAL A 130 -2.85 9.69 -0.94
C VAL A 130 -3.74 9.68 0.29
N GLY A 131 -4.50 8.59 0.45
CA GLY A 131 -5.31 8.31 1.63
C GLY A 131 -5.01 6.92 2.17
N LEU A 132 -5.64 6.59 3.30
CA LEU A 132 -5.46 5.30 3.96
C LEU A 132 -6.83 4.68 4.23
N THR A 133 -7.04 3.44 3.79
CA THR A 133 -8.28 2.71 4.09
C THR A 133 -8.27 2.23 5.54
N GLY A 134 -9.44 2.07 6.13
CA GLY A 134 -9.55 1.62 7.53
C GLY A 134 -9.37 2.72 8.55
N SER A 135 -8.97 3.91 8.12
CA SER A 135 -8.93 5.11 8.92
C SER A 135 -9.65 6.23 8.17
N ALA A 136 -10.15 7.24 8.86
CA ALA A 136 -10.90 8.32 8.21
C ALA A 136 -9.95 9.32 7.51
N LEU A 137 -9.06 8.79 6.65
CA LEU A 137 -8.05 9.57 5.92
C LEU A 137 -8.29 9.48 4.41
N PRO A 138 -9.23 10.27 3.87
CA PRO A 138 -9.44 10.33 2.43
C PRO A 138 -8.21 10.88 1.69
N PRO A 139 -8.08 10.62 0.38
CA PRO A 139 -6.92 11.08 -0.37
C PRO A 139 -6.76 12.60 -0.34
N ARG A 140 -5.63 13.06 0.16
CA ARG A 140 -5.24 14.47 0.19
C ARG A 140 -3.76 14.58 -0.14
N SER A 141 -3.32 15.80 -0.44
CA SER A 141 -1.91 16.13 -0.68
C SER A 141 -1.37 17.02 0.42
N GLY A 142 -0.07 17.19 0.44
CA GLY A 142 0.63 18.09 1.34
C GLY A 142 1.21 17.42 2.58
N ARG A 143 2.15 18.13 3.21
CA ARG A 143 2.87 17.60 4.38
C ARG A 143 1.95 17.23 5.56
N PRO A 144 0.87 18.00 5.87
CA PRO A 144 -0.03 17.57 6.95
C PRO A 144 -0.64 16.19 6.71
N GLN A 145 -0.93 15.84 5.46
CA GLN A 145 -1.46 14.51 5.14
C GLN A 145 -0.41 13.42 5.38
N ILE A 146 0.85 13.67 4.99
CA ILE A 146 1.94 12.71 5.25
C ILE A 146 2.10 12.45 6.76
N LEU A 147 2.01 13.51 7.58
CA LEU A 147 2.09 13.35 9.02
C LEU A 147 0.93 12.50 9.57
N ARG A 148 -0.30 12.75 9.11
CA ARG A 148 -1.47 11.94 9.52
C ARG A 148 -1.34 10.49 9.09
N LEU A 149 -0.83 10.24 7.88
CA LEU A 149 -0.58 8.87 7.39
C LEU A 149 0.47 8.18 8.27
N ALA A 150 1.55 8.89 8.60
CA ALA A 150 2.63 8.35 9.44
C ALA A 150 2.10 8.03 10.85
N GLU A 151 1.30 8.91 11.43
CA GLU A 151 0.65 8.68 12.74
C GLU A 151 -0.23 7.44 12.71
N ALA A 152 -1.09 7.32 11.69
CA ALA A 152 -1.99 6.18 11.55
C ALA A 152 -1.22 4.86 11.35
N LEU A 153 -0.12 4.91 10.60
CA LEU A 153 0.73 3.74 10.37
C LEU A 153 1.54 3.33 11.60
N CYS A 154 1.77 4.24 12.54
CA CYS A 154 2.47 3.93 13.80
C CYS A 154 1.55 3.33 14.87
N GLN A 155 0.23 3.39 14.68
CA GLN A 155 -0.71 2.75 15.61
C GLN A 155 -0.65 1.24 15.43
N ASP A 156 -0.56 0.52 16.53
CA ASP A 156 -0.57 -0.95 16.51
C ASP A 156 -2.02 -1.45 16.59
N ASP A 157 -2.40 -2.25 15.63
CA ASP A 157 -3.69 -2.93 15.67
C ASP A 157 -3.54 -4.23 16.49
N ALA A 158 -4.45 -4.43 17.40
CA ALA A 158 -4.47 -5.65 18.22
C ALA A 158 -5.11 -6.84 17.49
N ALA A 159 -5.79 -6.58 16.38
CA ALA A 159 -6.43 -7.64 15.60
C ALA A 159 -5.40 -8.52 14.90
N ASP A 160 -5.66 -9.82 14.86
CA ASP A 160 -4.80 -10.76 14.13
C ASP A 160 -4.81 -10.46 12.61
N TYR A 161 -5.99 -10.23 12.06
CA TYR A 161 -6.19 -9.96 10.64
C TYR A 161 -7.32 -8.95 10.47
N ALA A 162 -7.00 -7.75 10.01
CA ALA A 162 -7.99 -6.70 9.74
C ALA A 162 -8.04 -6.49 8.22
N PRO A 163 -9.16 -6.84 7.56
CA PRO A 163 -9.25 -6.71 6.10
C PRO A 163 -9.33 -5.24 5.67
N PRO A 164 -8.94 -4.93 4.43
CA PRO A 164 -9.06 -3.57 3.93
C PRO A 164 -10.53 -3.17 3.76
N GLU A 165 -10.81 -1.90 3.98
CA GLU A 165 -12.14 -1.33 3.76
C GLU A 165 -12.28 -0.78 2.35
N HIS A 166 -13.32 -1.18 1.65
CA HIS A 166 -13.60 -0.73 0.28
C HIS A 166 -14.48 0.53 0.23
N ARG A 167 -15.18 0.85 1.33
CA ARG A 167 -16.20 1.91 1.36
C ARG A 167 -15.65 3.30 1.07
N ALA A 168 -14.43 3.57 1.50
CA ALA A 168 -13.77 4.87 1.31
C ALA A 168 -13.05 5.01 -0.03
N MET A 169 -13.07 3.98 -0.89
CA MET A 169 -12.37 4.03 -2.17
C MET A 169 -13.15 4.85 -3.19
N ILE A 170 -12.49 5.87 -3.73
CA ILE A 170 -13.05 6.75 -4.76
C ILE A 170 -13.10 5.97 -6.08
N PRO A 171 -14.23 5.99 -6.82
CA PRO A 171 -14.28 5.33 -8.13
C PRO A 171 -13.16 5.82 -9.05
N HIS A 172 -12.58 4.88 -9.80
CA HIS A 172 -11.48 5.11 -10.75
C HIS A 172 -10.15 5.57 -10.12
N ALA A 173 -10.04 5.58 -8.79
CA ALA A 173 -8.78 5.81 -8.09
C ALA A 173 -7.86 4.61 -8.23
N ARG A 174 -6.65 4.74 -7.70
CA ARG A 174 -5.70 3.63 -7.56
C ARG A 174 -5.67 3.15 -6.11
N ALA A 175 -5.27 1.91 -5.90
CA ALA A 175 -5.12 1.38 -4.54
C ALA A 175 -3.90 0.44 -4.43
N VAL A 176 -3.31 0.39 -3.23
CA VAL A 176 -2.21 -0.54 -2.93
C VAL A 176 -2.51 -1.21 -1.59
N PHE A 177 -2.58 -2.53 -1.60
CA PHE A 177 -2.78 -3.34 -0.40
C PHE A 177 -1.46 -4.06 -0.08
N ILE A 178 -0.92 -3.79 1.10
CA ILE A 178 0.36 -4.35 1.55
C ILE A 178 0.12 -5.24 2.77
N SER A 179 0.39 -6.54 2.64
CA SER A 179 0.13 -7.53 3.70
C SER A 179 0.92 -8.80 3.43
N ASP A 180 0.99 -9.68 4.41
CA ASP A 180 1.42 -11.06 4.19
C ASP A 180 0.27 -11.95 3.68
N PHE A 181 -0.96 -11.45 3.70
CA PHE A 181 -2.17 -12.14 3.23
C PHE A 181 -2.29 -13.57 3.78
N MET A 182 -1.80 -13.81 5.00
CA MET A 182 -1.80 -15.15 5.59
C MET A 182 -3.11 -15.48 6.32
N GLY A 183 -3.95 -14.47 6.55
CA GLY A 183 -5.25 -14.63 7.18
C GLY A 183 -6.33 -15.09 6.20
N ASP A 184 -7.59 -14.98 6.62
CA ASP A 184 -8.73 -15.26 5.77
C ASP A 184 -8.82 -14.24 4.63
N LEU A 185 -8.81 -14.71 3.40
CA LEU A 185 -8.87 -13.83 2.21
C LEU A 185 -10.28 -13.30 1.90
N ALA A 186 -11.31 -13.76 2.60
CA ALA A 186 -12.68 -13.34 2.29
C ALA A 186 -12.85 -11.81 2.31
N GLY A 187 -12.27 -11.15 3.32
CA GLY A 187 -12.31 -9.68 3.43
C GLY A 187 -11.52 -8.97 2.32
N VAL A 188 -10.33 -9.48 2.00
CA VAL A 188 -9.49 -8.94 0.92
C VAL A 188 -10.19 -9.13 -0.43
N THR A 189 -10.73 -10.32 -0.69
CA THR A 189 -11.47 -10.65 -1.91
C THR A 189 -12.66 -9.71 -2.10
N THR A 190 -13.45 -9.52 -1.03
CA THR A 190 -14.59 -8.61 -1.05
C THR A 190 -14.17 -7.18 -1.36
N ALA A 191 -13.16 -6.68 -0.66
CA ALA A 191 -12.67 -5.31 -0.86
C ALA A 191 -12.14 -5.09 -2.28
N LEU A 192 -11.38 -6.06 -2.79
CA LEU A 192 -10.77 -5.98 -4.12
C LEU A 192 -11.83 -6.03 -5.23
N THR A 193 -12.78 -6.97 -5.11
CA THR A 193 -13.87 -7.13 -6.10
C THR A 193 -14.71 -5.85 -6.15
N LYS A 194 -15.12 -5.33 -5.00
CA LYS A 194 -15.91 -4.09 -4.93
C LYS A 194 -15.14 -2.87 -5.42
N ALA A 195 -13.82 -2.82 -5.16
CA ALA A 195 -12.96 -1.78 -5.71
C ALA A 195 -12.89 -1.88 -7.25
N ALA A 196 -12.71 -3.08 -7.76
CA ALA A 196 -12.66 -3.33 -9.22
C ALA A 196 -13.99 -2.96 -9.91
N ASP A 197 -15.12 -3.28 -9.29
CA ASP A 197 -16.48 -2.91 -9.78
C ASP A 197 -16.63 -1.39 -9.90
N ARG A 198 -15.90 -0.62 -9.10
CA ARG A 198 -15.89 0.84 -9.12
C ARG A 198 -14.80 1.41 -10.05
N GLY A 199 -14.13 0.54 -10.81
CA GLY A 199 -13.04 0.95 -11.71
C GLY A 199 -11.73 1.25 -11.00
N VAL A 200 -11.59 0.89 -9.72
CA VAL A 200 -10.33 1.06 -8.98
C VAL A 200 -9.33 -0.02 -9.45
N ARG A 201 -8.15 0.40 -9.86
CA ARG A 201 -7.05 -0.47 -10.25
C ARG A 201 -5.94 -0.37 -9.22
N GLY A 202 -5.11 -1.37 -9.11
CA GLY A 202 -4.05 -1.29 -8.11
C GLY A 202 -3.16 -2.51 -8.01
N VAL A 203 -2.60 -2.66 -6.82
CA VAL A 203 -1.58 -3.67 -6.53
C VAL A 203 -1.93 -4.39 -5.23
N LEU A 204 -1.87 -5.72 -5.25
CA LEU A 204 -1.68 -6.55 -4.06
C LEU A 204 -0.18 -6.77 -3.87
N TYR A 205 0.38 -6.23 -2.81
CA TYR A 205 1.82 -6.33 -2.55
C TYR A 205 2.05 -7.25 -1.36
N HIS A 206 2.53 -8.44 -1.66
CA HIS A 206 2.69 -9.54 -0.71
C HIS A 206 4.08 -9.45 -0.06
N VAL A 207 4.13 -9.26 1.26
CA VAL A 207 5.38 -9.13 2.02
C VAL A 207 5.59 -10.37 2.85
N LEU A 208 6.73 -11.04 2.63
CA LEU A 208 7.10 -12.27 3.33
C LEU A 208 8.48 -12.13 3.98
N ASP A 209 8.66 -12.82 5.08
CA ASP A 209 10.00 -13.11 5.62
C ASP A 209 10.60 -14.24 4.78
N PRO A 210 11.90 -14.21 4.48
CA PRO A 210 12.50 -15.28 3.66
C PRO A 210 12.35 -16.68 4.27
N SER A 211 12.27 -16.82 5.60
CA SER A 211 12.04 -18.10 6.25
C SER A 211 10.67 -18.70 5.94
N GLU A 212 9.70 -17.88 5.60
CA GLU A 212 8.36 -18.34 5.23
C GLU A 212 8.37 -19.10 3.89
N GLU A 213 9.30 -18.79 2.99
CA GLU A 213 9.48 -19.54 1.74
C GLU A 213 10.48 -20.69 1.88
N ALA A 214 11.59 -20.45 2.58
CA ALA A 214 12.63 -21.46 2.76
C ALA A 214 12.25 -22.53 3.79
N PHE A 215 11.45 -22.16 4.80
CA PHE A 215 11.05 -22.99 5.92
C PHE A 215 12.26 -23.77 6.48
N PRO A 216 13.25 -23.08 7.07
CA PRO A 216 14.52 -23.70 7.47
C PRO A 216 14.42 -24.56 8.73
N PHE A 217 13.24 -24.74 9.27
CA PHE A 217 13.01 -25.45 10.53
C PHE A 217 13.11 -26.96 10.32
N THR A 218 13.91 -27.62 11.14
CA THR A 218 14.15 -29.07 11.09
C THR A 218 14.01 -29.68 12.49
N GLY A 219 13.63 -30.94 12.56
CA GLY A 219 13.51 -31.66 13.82
C GLY A 219 12.25 -31.28 14.60
N ARG A 220 12.36 -31.36 15.93
CA ARG A 220 11.27 -31.05 16.84
C ARG A 220 11.17 -29.53 16.98
N THR A 221 10.05 -28.98 16.59
CA THR A 221 9.82 -27.53 16.60
C THR A 221 8.44 -27.23 17.19
N ILE A 222 8.36 -26.16 17.98
CA ILE A 222 7.10 -25.67 18.52
C ILE A 222 6.65 -24.49 17.66
N PHE A 223 5.46 -24.61 17.09
CA PHE A 223 4.84 -23.57 16.30
C PHE A 223 3.68 -22.94 17.07
N GLU A 224 3.69 -21.64 17.18
CA GLU A 224 2.60 -20.90 17.79
C GLU A 224 1.98 -19.95 16.78
N SER A 225 0.66 -19.81 16.81
CA SER A 225 0.04 -18.74 16.03
C SER A 225 0.48 -17.40 16.62
N VAL A 226 0.59 -16.39 15.80
CA VAL A 226 1.04 -15.05 16.24
C VAL A 226 0.08 -14.46 17.28
N GLY A 227 -1.18 -14.85 17.24
CA GLY A 227 -2.16 -14.48 18.25
C GLY A 227 -2.09 -15.28 19.55
N GLY A 228 -1.22 -16.29 19.61
CA GLY A 228 -1.04 -17.15 20.80
C GLY A 228 -2.18 -18.12 21.07
N THR A 229 -3.14 -18.24 20.16
CA THR A 229 -4.33 -19.07 20.32
C THR A 229 -4.11 -20.54 19.97
N LEU A 230 -3.08 -20.81 19.13
CA LEU A 230 -2.76 -22.16 18.70
C LEU A 230 -1.28 -22.44 18.93
N ARG A 231 -1.02 -23.52 19.63
CA ARG A 231 0.34 -24.03 19.85
C ARG A 231 0.41 -25.43 19.28
N HIS A 232 1.32 -25.62 18.36
CA HIS A 232 1.49 -26.92 17.71
C HIS A 232 2.93 -27.42 17.87
N GLU A 233 3.07 -28.58 18.45
CA GLU A 233 4.37 -29.27 18.60
C GLU A 233 4.39 -30.45 17.66
N THR A 234 5.43 -30.55 16.85
CA THR A 234 5.56 -31.67 15.92
C THR A 234 6.97 -32.30 15.97
N LEU A 235 7.01 -33.61 15.89
CA LEU A 235 8.23 -34.37 15.77
C LEU A 235 8.68 -34.53 14.32
N LYS A 236 7.78 -34.21 13.38
CA LYS A 236 8.03 -34.36 11.93
C LYS A 236 7.95 -33.01 11.23
N ALA A 237 8.98 -32.19 11.43
CA ALA A 237 9.06 -30.86 10.81
C ALA A 237 9.03 -30.94 9.28
N ASN A 238 9.53 -32.01 8.67
CA ASN A 238 9.54 -32.16 7.21
C ASN A 238 8.12 -32.28 6.63
N ASP A 239 7.25 -33.07 7.27
CA ASP A 239 5.85 -33.21 6.85
C ASP A 239 5.12 -31.84 6.97
N LEU A 240 5.41 -31.12 8.04
CA LEU A 240 4.84 -29.80 8.27
C LEU A 240 5.37 -28.78 7.23
N LYS A 241 6.65 -28.88 6.89
CA LYS A 241 7.29 -28.05 5.86
C LYS A 241 6.58 -28.20 4.52
N ASP A 242 6.39 -29.45 4.06
CA ASP A 242 5.77 -29.71 2.77
C ASP A 242 4.34 -29.16 2.71
N ARG A 243 3.54 -29.39 3.76
CA ARG A 243 2.18 -28.85 3.88
C ARG A 243 2.16 -27.31 3.90
N TYR A 244 3.10 -26.70 4.61
CA TYR A 244 3.20 -25.25 4.69
C TYR A 244 3.54 -24.65 3.33
N LEU A 245 4.54 -25.22 2.64
CA LEU A 245 4.96 -24.72 1.32
C LEU A 245 3.86 -24.90 0.28
N GLU A 246 3.11 -26.00 0.34
CA GLU A 246 1.92 -26.22 -0.51
C GLU A 246 0.86 -25.15 -0.26
N ARG A 247 0.57 -24.84 1.00
CA ARG A 247 -0.40 -23.81 1.38
C ARG A 247 0.06 -22.42 0.91
N LEU A 248 1.34 -22.12 1.05
CA LEU A 248 1.90 -20.84 0.59
C LEU A 248 1.82 -20.73 -0.92
N ALA A 249 2.16 -21.80 -1.65
CA ALA A 249 2.05 -21.83 -3.12
C ALA A 249 0.59 -21.65 -3.56
N ALA A 250 -0.35 -22.34 -2.91
CA ALA A 250 -1.79 -22.21 -3.18
C ALA A 250 -2.27 -20.76 -2.90
N ARG A 251 -1.82 -20.16 -1.79
CA ARG A 251 -2.14 -18.79 -1.43
C ARG A 251 -1.64 -17.80 -2.48
N LYS A 252 -0.41 -17.95 -2.93
CA LYS A 252 0.17 -17.10 -3.99
C LYS A 252 -0.62 -17.24 -5.30
N ALA A 253 -1.02 -18.47 -5.66
CA ALA A 253 -1.81 -18.73 -6.86
C ALA A 253 -3.20 -18.07 -6.74
N GLU A 254 -3.84 -18.16 -5.58
CA GLU A 254 -5.14 -17.54 -5.29
C GLU A 254 -5.07 -16.00 -5.42
N LEU A 255 -4.03 -15.38 -4.86
CA LEU A 255 -3.82 -13.93 -4.95
C LEU A 255 -3.56 -13.49 -6.39
N ARG A 256 -2.75 -14.25 -7.14
CA ARG A 256 -2.49 -13.96 -8.58
C ARG A 256 -3.78 -14.06 -9.40
N GLN A 257 -4.58 -15.10 -9.14
CA GLN A 257 -5.87 -15.29 -9.82
C GLN A 257 -6.83 -14.13 -9.50
N LEU A 258 -6.91 -13.73 -8.25
CA LEU A 258 -7.74 -12.60 -7.83
C LEU A 258 -7.32 -11.31 -8.54
N CYS A 259 -6.01 -11.06 -8.65
CA CYS A 259 -5.48 -9.91 -9.38
C CYS A 259 -5.82 -9.99 -10.88
N ALA A 260 -5.67 -11.16 -11.49
CA ALA A 260 -5.97 -11.35 -12.91
C ALA A 260 -7.45 -11.08 -13.21
N LEU A 261 -8.35 -11.55 -12.34
CA LEU A 261 -9.81 -11.36 -12.50
C LEU A 261 -10.24 -9.91 -12.32
N THR A 262 -9.52 -9.14 -11.50
CA THR A 262 -9.90 -7.76 -11.14
C THR A 262 -9.10 -6.68 -11.88
N GLY A 263 -8.12 -7.09 -12.68
CA GLY A 263 -7.23 -6.17 -13.38
C GLY A 263 -6.22 -5.48 -12.46
N TRP A 264 -5.96 -6.08 -11.28
CA TRP A 264 -4.93 -5.63 -10.36
C TRP A 264 -3.61 -6.35 -10.66
N GLN A 265 -2.52 -5.81 -10.16
CA GLN A 265 -1.20 -6.44 -10.27
C GLN A 265 -0.84 -7.13 -8.95
N TYR A 266 -0.12 -8.24 -9.04
CA TYR A 266 0.43 -8.95 -7.89
C TYR A 266 1.94 -8.71 -7.83
N GLY A 267 2.42 -8.25 -6.68
CA GLY A 267 3.85 -8.11 -6.40
C GLY A 267 4.23 -8.89 -5.14
N LEU A 268 5.46 -9.36 -5.11
CA LEU A 268 6.01 -10.13 -3.98
C LEU A 268 7.31 -9.48 -3.52
N HIS A 269 7.47 -9.33 -2.22
CA HIS A 269 8.66 -8.75 -1.58
C HIS A 269 9.08 -9.59 -0.39
N HIS A 270 10.37 -9.82 -0.27
CA HIS A 270 10.97 -10.48 0.90
C HIS A 270 11.72 -9.43 1.73
N THR A 271 11.64 -9.57 3.06
CA THR A 271 12.25 -8.58 3.98
C THR A 271 13.78 -8.53 3.91
N ASP A 272 14.43 -9.55 3.33
CA ASP A 272 15.88 -9.54 3.06
C ASP A 272 16.24 -8.75 1.78
N SER A 273 15.26 -8.42 0.96
CA SER A 273 15.46 -7.53 -0.20
C SER A 273 15.36 -6.06 0.25
N THR A 274 15.88 -5.15 -0.56
CA THR A 274 15.90 -3.72 -0.19
C THR A 274 14.51 -3.09 -0.29
N ALA A 275 14.20 -2.20 0.63
CA ALA A 275 12.99 -1.38 0.56
C ALA A 275 12.97 -0.50 -0.72
N GLN A 276 14.15 -0.12 -1.22
CA GLN A 276 14.29 0.68 -2.44
C GLN A 276 13.77 -0.10 -3.67
N SER A 277 14.11 -1.38 -3.80
CA SER A 277 13.62 -2.22 -4.91
C SER A 277 12.08 -2.36 -4.85
N ALA A 278 11.53 -2.51 -3.65
CA ALA A 278 10.09 -2.58 -3.42
C ALA A 278 9.40 -1.29 -3.85
N LEU A 279 9.93 -0.15 -3.42
CA LEU A 279 9.36 1.16 -3.73
C LEU A 279 9.42 1.47 -5.23
N LEU A 280 10.54 1.14 -5.88
CA LEU A 280 10.71 1.29 -7.33
C LEU A 280 9.66 0.47 -8.10
N TRP A 281 9.48 -0.79 -7.70
CA TRP A 281 8.52 -1.67 -8.34
C TRP A 281 7.09 -1.16 -8.16
N LEU A 282 6.70 -0.77 -6.95
CA LEU A 282 5.37 -0.24 -6.65
C LEU A 282 5.08 1.05 -7.41
N TYR A 283 6.05 1.95 -7.45
CA TYR A 283 5.91 3.22 -8.16
C TYR A 283 5.70 2.98 -9.66
N ALA A 284 6.51 2.09 -10.25
CA ALA A 284 6.38 1.72 -11.67
C ALA A 284 5.02 1.05 -11.96
N ALA A 285 4.56 0.16 -11.07
CA ALA A 285 3.27 -0.53 -11.22
C ALA A 285 2.09 0.44 -11.21
N LEU A 286 2.19 1.53 -10.43
CA LEU A 286 1.15 2.57 -10.38
C LEU A 286 1.27 3.57 -11.53
N ASP A 287 2.48 3.79 -12.07
CA ASP A 287 2.74 4.74 -13.16
C ASP A 287 2.38 4.16 -14.53
N THR A 288 2.08 2.87 -14.63
CA THR A 288 1.56 2.32 -15.87
C THR A 288 0.22 3.01 -16.19
N ARG A 289 0.33 4.12 -16.88
CA ARG A 289 -0.79 4.74 -17.57
C ARG A 289 -1.43 3.64 -18.39
N SER A 290 -2.70 3.42 -18.16
CA SER A 290 -3.50 2.46 -18.90
C SER A 290 -2.96 2.35 -20.34
N GLY A 291 -2.18 1.33 -20.57
CA GLY A 291 -1.82 0.95 -21.92
C GLY A 291 -3.13 0.77 -22.65
N GLY A 292 -3.36 1.64 -23.59
CA GLY A 292 -4.59 1.66 -24.31
C GLY A 292 -4.89 0.29 -24.87
N ALA A 293 -6.12 -0.07 -24.81
CA ALA A 293 -6.63 -1.18 -25.57
C ALA A 293 -6.22 -0.96 -27.03
N ALA A 294 -5.36 -1.82 -27.54
CA ALA A 294 -5.20 -1.98 -28.98
C ALA A 294 -6.35 -2.84 -29.47
#